data_ed5de2a05c0ab5455c28ea8d57b705dd
#
_entry.id   ed5de2a05c0ab5455c28ea8d57b705dd
#
_cell.length_a   1.000
_cell.length_b   1.000
_cell.length_c   1.000
_cell.angle_alpha   90.00
_cell.angle_beta   90.00
_cell.angle_gamma   90.00
#
_symmetry.space_group_name_H-M   'P 1'
#
loop_
_entity.id
_entity.type
_entity.pdbx_description
1 polymer ?
#
loop_
_entity_poly.entity_id
_entity_poly.type
_entity_poly.pdbx_seq_one_letter_code
_entity_poly.pdbx_strand_id
1 'polypeptide(L)'
;MKSSFRLQGLAFLLFMALCATGQQAGPTPSIPTTGFAGLDQYRASRIAMFTDDYGQLARYREPDAALAAPAAGENRVVFFGDSITDIWKIEDSFPGKPYINRGIGGQTTPQMLVRFRQDVINLQPKVVIILAGTNDIAGNTGPMRNEDIEANLASMAELARAHDIHVVLCSIMPVHNYTEKAKDFFAQRPQSRILALNEWIKDYSAKNNLVYVDYFSALVDDKGMMKKELADDGLHPNAAGYKIAAPLAEAGIEKALK
;
A
#
# COMPACT_ATOMS: atom_id res chain seq x y z
N MET A 1 -58.18 -52.36 31.60
CA MET A 1 -57.88 -52.25 30.14
C MET A 1 -56.58 -51.48 29.95
N LYS A 2 -55.47 -52.19 29.66
CA LYS A 2 -54.13 -51.61 29.47
C LYS A 2 -53.83 -51.70 27.98
N SER A 3 -53.74 -50.54 27.30
CA SER A 3 -53.32 -50.44 25.90
C SER A 3 -51.83 -50.14 25.86
N SER A 4 -51.05 -51.06 25.33
CA SER A 4 -49.64 -50.95 25.10
C SER A 4 -49.39 -50.42 23.70
N PHE A 5 -48.85 -49.22 23.57
CA PHE A 5 -48.34 -48.70 22.31
C PHE A 5 -46.90 -49.20 22.10
N ARG A 6 -46.68 -49.98 21.03
CA ARG A 6 -45.37 -50.39 20.55
C ARG A 6 -44.84 -49.30 19.59
N LEU A 7 -43.74 -48.68 19.95
CA LEU A 7 -42.97 -47.78 19.09
C LEU A 7 -42.08 -48.65 18.19
N GLN A 8 -42.39 -48.71 16.91
CA GLN A 8 -41.47 -49.29 15.91
C GLN A 8 -40.47 -48.23 15.50
N GLY A 9 -39.20 -48.44 15.89
CA GLY A 9 -38.08 -47.61 15.44
C GLY A 9 -37.71 -47.96 14.01
N LEU A 10 -37.84 -47.02 13.09
CA LEU A 10 -37.38 -47.10 11.72
C LEU A 10 -35.95 -46.59 11.70
N ALA A 11 -34.97 -47.50 11.61
CA ALA A 11 -33.57 -47.14 11.42
C ALA A 11 -33.34 -46.76 9.95
N PHE A 12 -33.15 -45.47 9.66
CA PHE A 12 -32.69 -44.98 8.36
C PHE A 12 -31.16 -45.17 8.25
N LEU A 13 -30.75 -46.24 7.58
CA LEU A 13 -29.36 -46.42 7.17
C LEU A 13 -29.11 -45.53 5.96
N LEU A 14 -28.46 -44.38 6.21
CA LEU A 14 -27.95 -43.50 5.15
C LEU A 14 -26.67 -44.11 4.56
N PHE A 15 -26.77 -44.78 3.43
CA PHE A 15 -25.61 -45.18 2.64
C PHE A 15 -25.01 -43.93 1.97
N MET A 16 -23.96 -43.33 2.56
CA MET A 16 -23.12 -42.40 1.87
C MET A 16 -22.24 -43.18 0.90
N ALA A 17 -22.63 -43.21 -0.36
CA ALA A 17 -21.74 -43.60 -1.43
C ALA A 17 -20.69 -42.52 -1.62
N LEU A 18 -19.48 -42.73 -1.10
CA LEU A 18 -18.31 -41.91 -1.45
C LEU A 18 -18.02 -42.14 -2.94
N CYS A 19 -18.55 -41.30 -3.83
CA CYS A 19 -17.99 -41.14 -5.15
C CYS A 19 -16.65 -40.42 -5.00
N ALA A 20 -15.58 -41.19 -4.82
CA ALA A 20 -14.22 -40.70 -5.04
C ALA A 20 -14.03 -40.49 -6.56
N THR A 21 -14.62 -39.40 -7.07
CA THR A 21 -14.17 -38.85 -8.35
C THR A 21 -12.79 -38.32 -8.10
N GLY A 22 -11.77 -39.04 -8.56
CA GLY A 22 -10.40 -38.53 -8.61
C GLY A 22 -10.40 -37.21 -9.39
N GLN A 23 -10.53 -36.12 -8.69
CA GLN A 23 -10.36 -34.79 -9.26
C GLN A 23 -8.87 -34.73 -9.65
N GLN A 24 -8.56 -34.99 -10.92
CA GLN A 24 -7.23 -34.68 -11.43
C GLN A 24 -6.96 -33.22 -11.08
N ALA A 25 -5.93 -33.00 -10.26
CA ALA A 25 -5.47 -31.64 -10.00
C ALA A 25 -5.20 -31.01 -11.37
N GLY A 26 -5.99 -30.02 -11.74
CA GLY A 26 -5.74 -29.24 -12.94
C GLY A 26 -4.33 -28.66 -12.88
N PRO A 27 -3.74 -28.30 -14.02
CA PRO A 27 -2.41 -27.71 -14.04
C PRO A 27 -2.37 -26.56 -13.05
N THR A 28 -1.38 -26.56 -12.17
CA THR A 28 -1.16 -25.46 -11.20
C THR A 28 -1.14 -24.15 -12.00
N PRO A 29 -1.97 -23.16 -11.66
CA PRO A 29 -1.97 -21.89 -12.36
C PRO A 29 -0.56 -21.32 -12.36
N SER A 30 0.07 -21.22 -13.51
CA SER A 30 1.36 -20.54 -13.63
C SER A 30 1.13 -19.04 -13.51
N ILE A 31 1.91 -18.36 -12.69
CA ILE A 31 1.91 -16.89 -12.69
C ILE A 31 2.39 -16.44 -14.07
N PRO A 32 1.61 -15.62 -14.80
CA PRO A 32 2.07 -15.11 -16.08
C PRO A 32 3.39 -14.36 -15.93
N THR A 33 4.35 -14.63 -16.80
CA THR A 33 5.63 -13.92 -16.82
C THR A 33 5.42 -12.46 -17.24
N THR A 34 6.12 -11.55 -16.59
CA THR A 34 6.02 -10.09 -16.84
C THR A 34 7.02 -9.63 -17.92
N GLY A 35 7.99 -10.47 -18.27
CA GLY A 35 9.16 -10.10 -19.07
C GLY A 35 10.30 -9.48 -18.25
N PHE A 36 10.11 -9.29 -16.95
CA PHE A 36 11.13 -8.81 -16.01
C PHE A 36 11.44 -9.90 -15.00
N ALA A 37 12.57 -10.59 -15.16
CA ALA A 37 12.94 -11.73 -14.32
C ALA A 37 12.94 -11.40 -12.81
N GLY A 38 13.41 -10.21 -12.43
CA GLY A 38 13.40 -9.75 -11.04
C GLY A 38 11.98 -9.61 -10.47
N LEU A 39 11.03 -9.09 -11.26
CA LEU A 39 9.63 -8.98 -10.86
C LEU A 39 8.95 -10.34 -10.76
N ASP A 40 9.24 -11.25 -11.72
CA ASP A 40 8.70 -12.61 -11.71
C ASP A 40 9.20 -13.39 -10.47
N GLN A 41 10.49 -13.25 -10.15
CA GLN A 41 11.07 -13.82 -8.92
C GLN A 41 10.46 -13.22 -7.66
N TYR A 42 10.30 -11.89 -7.61
CA TYR A 42 9.63 -11.21 -6.50
C TYR A 42 8.21 -11.76 -6.29
N ARG A 43 7.39 -11.82 -7.33
CA ARG A 43 6.02 -12.36 -7.25
C ARG A 43 6.00 -13.80 -6.76
N ALA A 44 6.86 -14.66 -7.35
CA ALA A 44 6.96 -16.06 -6.95
C ALA A 44 7.33 -16.23 -5.47
N SER A 45 8.24 -15.41 -4.96
CA SER A 45 8.66 -15.44 -3.54
C SER A 45 7.57 -14.96 -2.57
N ARG A 46 6.52 -14.28 -3.06
CA ARG A 46 5.46 -13.68 -2.24
C ARG A 46 4.14 -14.43 -2.26
N ILE A 47 4.01 -15.51 -3.04
CA ILE A 47 2.74 -16.24 -3.20
C ILE A 47 2.17 -16.69 -1.86
N ALA A 48 2.97 -17.35 -1.02
CA ALA A 48 2.52 -17.82 0.29
C ALA A 48 1.99 -16.65 1.14
N MET A 49 2.75 -15.56 1.22
CA MET A 49 2.35 -14.36 1.96
C MET A 49 1.06 -13.75 1.38
N PHE A 50 0.94 -13.65 0.06
CA PHE A 50 -0.29 -13.12 -0.56
C PHE A 50 -1.49 -14.02 -0.36
N THR A 51 -1.29 -15.32 -0.17
CA THR A 51 -2.36 -16.27 0.11
C THR A 51 -2.77 -16.23 1.59
N ASP A 52 -1.81 -16.15 2.51
CA ASP A 52 -2.05 -16.25 3.94
C ASP A 52 -2.42 -14.91 4.58
N ASP A 53 -1.76 -13.81 4.15
CA ASP A 53 -1.97 -12.45 4.68
C ASP A 53 -1.71 -11.40 3.57
N TYR A 54 -2.67 -11.28 2.63
CA TYR A 54 -2.54 -10.40 1.48
C TYR A 54 -2.21 -8.96 1.84
N GLY A 55 -2.85 -8.41 2.86
CA GLY A 55 -2.63 -7.05 3.36
C GLY A 55 -1.43 -6.89 4.27
N GLN A 56 -0.78 -8.01 4.65
CA GLN A 56 0.28 -8.04 5.67
C GLN A 56 -0.17 -7.42 7.01
N LEU A 57 -1.37 -7.76 7.44
CA LEU A 57 -1.99 -7.28 8.68
C LEU A 57 -1.17 -7.65 9.93
N ALA A 58 -0.39 -8.73 9.86
CA ALA A 58 0.50 -9.14 10.94
C ALA A 58 1.66 -8.15 11.17
N ARG A 59 2.07 -7.36 10.16
CA ARG A 59 3.28 -6.52 10.18
C ARG A 59 3.28 -5.50 11.32
N TYR A 60 2.15 -4.82 11.54
CA TYR A 60 2.03 -3.76 12.54
C TYR A 60 1.08 -4.09 13.69
N ARG A 61 0.50 -5.31 13.73
CA ARG A 61 -0.47 -5.71 14.76
C ARG A 61 0.02 -5.48 16.18
N GLU A 62 1.21 -5.96 16.51
CA GLU A 62 1.80 -5.80 17.85
C GLU A 62 2.22 -4.34 18.13
N PRO A 63 2.95 -3.65 17.21
CA PRO A 63 3.24 -2.24 17.38
C PRO A 63 2.00 -1.36 17.53
N ASP A 64 0.92 -1.63 16.77
CA ASP A 64 -0.32 -0.86 16.87
C ASP A 64 -1.04 -1.09 18.20
N ALA A 65 -1.07 -2.35 18.67
CA ALA A 65 -1.66 -2.69 19.96
C ALA A 65 -0.91 -2.07 21.15
N ALA A 66 0.39 -1.81 20.98
CA ALA A 66 1.23 -1.18 22.00
C ALA A 66 1.12 0.36 22.03
N LEU A 67 0.53 0.97 21.00
CA LEU A 67 0.37 2.43 20.95
C LEU A 67 -0.73 2.89 21.91
N ALA A 68 -0.39 3.84 22.78
CA ALA A 68 -1.40 4.54 23.55
C ALA A 68 -2.33 5.36 22.65
N ALA A 69 -3.57 5.59 23.11
CA ALA A 69 -4.44 6.55 22.45
C ALA A 69 -3.76 7.94 22.38
N PRO A 70 -4.03 8.76 21.33
CA PRO A 70 -3.45 10.09 21.25
C PRO A 70 -3.77 10.91 22.49
N ALA A 71 -2.77 11.63 23.01
CA ALA A 71 -3.01 12.58 24.10
C ALA A 71 -3.89 13.74 23.63
N ALA A 72 -4.56 14.40 24.58
CA ALA A 72 -5.38 15.58 24.26
C ALA A 72 -4.51 16.66 23.59
N GLY A 73 -4.91 17.06 22.37
CA GLY A 73 -4.17 18.04 21.56
C GLY A 73 -2.97 17.47 20.79
N GLU A 74 -2.71 16.17 20.85
CA GLU A 74 -1.67 15.52 20.04
C GLU A 74 -2.03 15.57 18.54
N ASN A 75 -1.12 16.08 17.73
CA ASN A 75 -1.23 16.06 16.27
C ASN A 75 -0.54 14.82 15.71
N ARG A 76 -1.07 13.63 16.07
CA ARG A 76 -0.57 12.36 15.51
C ARG A 76 -0.70 12.35 14.00
N VAL A 77 0.36 11.96 13.31
CA VAL A 77 0.39 11.79 11.85
C VAL A 77 0.81 10.36 11.51
N VAL A 78 0.13 9.74 10.57
CA VAL A 78 0.53 8.45 10.02
C VAL A 78 1.10 8.65 8.62
N PHE A 79 2.35 8.25 8.42
CA PHE A 79 2.97 8.10 7.12
C PHE A 79 2.60 6.71 6.59
N PHE A 80 1.74 6.66 5.59
CA PHE A 80 1.18 5.44 5.05
C PHE A 80 1.65 5.22 3.62
N GLY A 81 2.30 4.09 3.34
CA GLY A 81 2.90 3.89 2.03
C GLY A 81 3.54 2.51 1.83
N ASP A 82 4.38 2.45 0.82
CA ASP A 82 5.14 1.28 0.42
C ASP A 82 6.58 1.29 0.95
N SER A 83 7.56 0.73 0.18
CA SER A 83 8.97 0.68 0.58
C SER A 83 9.60 2.07 0.77
N ILE A 84 9.18 3.06 -0.01
CA ILE A 84 9.71 4.42 0.11
C ILE A 84 9.35 5.01 1.48
N THR A 85 8.17 4.69 2.00
CA THR A 85 7.77 5.06 3.36
C THR A 85 8.41 4.15 4.41
N ASP A 86 8.44 2.83 4.17
CA ASP A 86 8.96 1.81 5.12
C ASP A 86 10.41 2.09 5.54
N ILE A 87 11.29 2.41 4.57
CA ILE A 87 12.70 2.69 4.82
C ILE A 87 13.00 4.14 5.25
N TRP A 88 12.01 5.02 5.23
CA TRP A 88 12.18 6.41 5.67
C TRP A 88 12.32 6.47 7.18
N LYS A 89 13.45 6.94 7.66
CA LYS A 89 13.68 7.17 9.09
C LYS A 89 12.94 8.44 9.53
N ILE A 90 11.66 8.25 9.86
CA ILE A 90 10.75 9.35 10.20
C ILE A 90 11.24 10.09 11.46
N GLU A 91 11.76 9.37 12.44
CA GLU A 91 12.25 9.92 13.70
C GLU A 91 13.44 10.86 13.49
N ASP A 92 14.32 10.51 12.54
CA ASP A 92 15.48 11.34 12.18
C ASP A 92 15.07 12.58 11.37
N SER A 93 14.04 12.44 10.54
CA SER A 93 13.55 13.51 9.67
C SER A 93 12.66 14.52 10.41
N PHE A 94 11.93 14.06 11.44
CA PHE A 94 10.95 14.85 12.20
C PHE A 94 11.12 14.64 13.71
N PRO A 95 12.26 15.06 14.29
CA PRO A 95 12.57 14.78 15.70
C PRO A 95 11.53 15.40 16.63
N GLY A 96 11.05 14.59 17.58
CA GLY A 96 10.08 15.02 18.59
C GLY A 96 8.63 15.18 18.09
N LYS A 97 8.35 14.86 16.83
CA LYS A 97 6.98 14.87 16.28
C LYS A 97 6.27 13.53 16.56
N PRO A 98 4.97 13.53 16.84
CA PRO A 98 4.20 12.31 17.04
C PRO A 98 3.83 11.67 15.68
N TYR A 99 4.83 11.37 14.88
CA TYR A 99 4.66 10.82 13.54
C TYR A 99 4.97 9.33 13.55
N ILE A 100 4.13 8.55 12.89
CA ILE A 100 4.17 7.09 12.90
C ILE A 100 4.39 6.60 11.46
N ASN A 101 5.42 5.76 11.27
CA ASN A 101 5.66 5.09 10.01
C ASN A 101 4.79 3.83 9.89
N ARG A 102 4.00 3.74 8.82
CA ARG A 102 3.20 2.57 8.42
C ARG A 102 3.44 2.24 6.95
N GLY A 103 4.70 2.32 6.52
CA GLY A 103 5.16 1.82 5.23
C GLY A 103 5.36 0.31 5.24
N ILE A 104 5.08 -0.37 4.14
CA ILE A 104 5.40 -1.79 3.94
C ILE A 104 5.98 -1.99 2.56
N GLY A 105 7.22 -2.49 2.52
CA GLY A 105 7.97 -2.67 1.28
C GLY A 105 7.25 -3.49 0.22
N GLY A 106 7.20 -2.96 -1.01
CA GLY A 106 6.64 -3.63 -2.18
C GLY A 106 5.12 -3.64 -2.29
N GLN A 107 4.40 -3.09 -1.32
CA GLN A 107 2.93 -3.07 -1.35
C GLN A 107 2.36 -2.24 -2.48
N THR A 108 1.22 -2.71 -2.95
CA THR A 108 0.33 -2.05 -3.92
C THR A 108 -0.89 -1.46 -3.22
N THR A 109 -1.59 -0.55 -3.89
CA THR A 109 -2.74 0.16 -3.30
C THR A 109 -3.87 -0.76 -2.82
N PRO A 110 -4.24 -1.90 -3.46
CA PRO A 110 -5.24 -2.80 -2.89
C PRO A 110 -4.78 -3.47 -1.58
N GLN A 111 -3.48 -3.78 -1.43
CA GLN A 111 -2.95 -4.30 -0.17
C GLN A 111 -3.01 -3.23 0.93
N MET A 112 -2.65 -2.00 0.59
CA MET A 112 -2.74 -0.85 1.49
C MET A 112 -4.19 -0.59 1.93
N LEU A 113 -5.17 -0.66 1.01
CA LEU A 113 -6.58 -0.49 1.32
C LEU A 113 -7.08 -1.54 2.33
N VAL A 114 -6.65 -2.80 2.21
CA VAL A 114 -7.02 -3.88 3.15
C VAL A 114 -6.58 -3.56 4.60
N ARG A 115 -5.38 -3.01 4.79
CA ARG A 115 -4.84 -2.68 6.12
C ARG A 115 -5.14 -1.26 6.61
N PHE A 116 -5.83 -0.45 5.81
CA PHE A 116 -6.04 0.98 6.12
C PHE A 116 -6.76 1.20 7.46
N ARG A 117 -7.74 0.38 7.78
CA ARG A 117 -8.44 0.49 9.08
C ARG A 117 -7.51 0.20 10.24
N GLN A 118 -6.73 -0.90 10.18
CA GLN A 118 -5.84 -1.30 11.27
C GLN A 118 -4.73 -0.27 11.47
N ASP A 119 -4.02 0.05 10.39
CA ASP A 119 -2.74 0.79 10.46
C ASP A 119 -2.92 2.32 10.38
N VAL A 120 -4.15 2.81 10.13
CA VAL A 120 -4.44 4.26 10.07
C VAL A 120 -5.62 4.61 10.99
N ILE A 121 -6.82 4.12 10.70
CA ILE A 121 -8.04 4.59 11.36
C ILE A 121 -7.99 4.28 12.88
N ASN A 122 -7.60 3.07 13.25
CA ASN A 122 -7.54 2.65 14.64
C ASN A 122 -6.46 3.39 15.46
N LEU A 123 -5.48 4.00 14.80
CA LEU A 123 -4.45 4.81 15.45
C LEU A 123 -4.91 6.24 15.76
N GLN A 124 -6.09 6.62 15.27
CA GLN A 124 -6.73 7.92 15.49
C GLN A 124 -5.81 9.12 15.18
N PRO A 125 -5.14 9.16 14.03
CA PRO A 125 -4.31 10.30 13.68
C PRO A 125 -5.16 11.53 13.34
N LYS A 126 -4.56 12.72 13.43
CA LYS A 126 -5.16 13.93 12.85
C LYS A 126 -4.95 14.01 11.34
N VAL A 127 -3.82 13.49 10.87
CA VAL A 127 -3.45 13.51 9.45
C VAL A 127 -2.92 12.13 9.03
N VAL A 128 -3.30 11.70 7.84
CA VAL A 128 -2.62 10.63 7.11
C VAL A 128 -1.95 11.21 5.87
N ILE A 129 -0.66 10.93 5.68
CA ILE A 129 0.07 11.25 4.46
C ILE A 129 0.28 9.96 3.67
N ILE A 130 -0.23 9.92 2.42
CA ILE A 130 -0.27 8.71 1.59
C ILE A 130 0.66 8.87 0.40
N LEU A 131 1.65 7.97 0.30
CA LEU A 131 2.54 7.82 -0.84
C LEU A 131 2.43 6.39 -1.37
N ALA A 132 1.75 6.21 -2.52
CA ALA A 132 1.45 4.88 -3.07
C ALA A 132 1.23 4.91 -4.58
N GLY A 133 1.40 3.74 -5.25
CA GLY A 133 1.10 3.55 -6.65
C GLY A 133 2.31 3.14 -7.51
N THR A 134 3.53 3.38 -7.07
CA THR A 134 4.72 3.00 -7.84
C THR A 134 4.84 1.49 -8.05
N ASN A 135 4.42 0.69 -7.08
CA ASN A 135 4.43 -0.78 -7.15
C ASN A 135 3.25 -1.34 -7.94
N ASP A 136 2.14 -0.62 -7.98
CA ASP A 136 0.99 -0.91 -8.83
C ASP A 136 1.37 -0.74 -10.30
N ILE A 137 2.03 0.37 -10.63
CA ILE A 137 2.55 0.63 -11.99
C ILE A 137 3.52 -0.47 -12.41
N ALA A 138 4.40 -0.93 -11.52
CA ALA A 138 5.32 -2.03 -11.76
C ALA A 138 4.62 -3.39 -11.87
N GLY A 139 3.42 -3.53 -11.31
CA GLY A 139 2.65 -4.78 -11.33
C GLY A 139 3.08 -5.78 -10.27
N ASN A 140 3.51 -5.36 -9.09
CA ASN A 140 4.00 -6.24 -8.01
C ASN A 140 2.99 -7.33 -7.62
N THR A 141 1.69 -7.05 -7.65
CA THR A 141 0.61 -8.02 -7.36
C THR A 141 -0.17 -8.43 -8.62
N GLY A 142 0.23 -7.99 -9.78
CA GLY A 142 -0.42 -8.24 -11.06
C GLY A 142 -0.57 -6.96 -11.87
N PRO A 143 -0.95 -7.08 -13.15
CA PRO A 143 -1.23 -5.91 -13.99
C PRO A 143 -2.33 -5.06 -13.36
N MET A 144 -2.12 -3.74 -13.32
CA MET A 144 -3.09 -2.79 -12.78
C MET A 144 -3.15 -1.55 -13.68
N ARG A 145 -4.33 -1.07 -13.98
CA ARG A 145 -4.54 0.18 -14.73
C ARG A 145 -4.43 1.37 -13.79
N ASN A 146 -4.21 2.56 -14.31
CA ASN A 146 -4.18 3.77 -13.48
C ASN A 146 -5.53 4.01 -12.78
N GLU A 147 -6.65 3.76 -13.47
CA GLU A 147 -8.00 3.94 -12.91
C GLU A 147 -8.25 3.03 -11.68
N ASP A 148 -7.64 1.85 -11.63
CA ASP A 148 -7.75 0.96 -10.47
C ASP A 148 -6.94 1.49 -9.28
N ILE A 149 -5.75 2.09 -9.54
CA ILE A 149 -4.92 2.76 -8.53
C ILE A 149 -5.65 3.99 -7.98
N GLU A 150 -6.20 4.80 -8.87
CA GLU A 150 -7.00 6.00 -8.58
C GLU A 150 -8.19 5.67 -7.67
N ALA A 151 -8.94 4.61 -7.99
CA ALA A 151 -10.07 4.15 -7.17
C ALA A 151 -9.64 3.72 -5.76
N ASN A 152 -8.48 3.04 -5.62
CA ASN A 152 -7.96 2.66 -4.31
C ASN A 152 -7.51 3.88 -3.49
N LEU A 153 -6.82 4.84 -4.12
CA LEU A 153 -6.42 6.09 -3.47
C LEU A 153 -7.64 6.92 -3.03
N ALA A 154 -8.66 7.03 -3.89
CA ALA A 154 -9.92 7.68 -3.56
C ALA A 154 -10.60 7.00 -2.38
N SER A 155 -10.69 5.67 -2.37
CA SER A 155 -11.29 4.90 -1.27
C SER A 155 -10.57 5.13 0.06
N MET A 156 -9.23 5.14 0.07
CA MET A 156 -8.47 5.44 1.28
C MET A 156 -8.71 6.87 1.78
N ALA A 157 -8.78 7.84 0.87
CA ALA A 157 -9.08 9.24 1.22
C ALA A 157 -10.50 9.40 1.77
N GLU A 158 -11.49 8.75 1.18
CA GLU A 158 -12.88 8.76 1.64
C GLU A 158 -13.02 8.09 3.02
N LEU A 159 -12.35 6.94 3.24
CA LEU A 159 -12.31 6.27 4.53
C LEU A 159 -11.68 7.16 5.61
N ALA A 160 -10.57 7.83 5.32
CA ALA A 160 -9.95 8.76 6.26
C ALA A 160 -10.90 9.89 6.66
N ARG A 161 -11.53 10.54 5.68
CA ARG A 161 -12.47 11.64 5.90
C ARG A 161 -13.70 11.22 6.69
N ALA A 162 -14.22 10.01 6.45
CA ALA A 162 -15.34 9.44 7.22
C ALA A 162 -15.00 9.22 8.71
N HIS A 163 -13.73 9.32 9.08
CA HIS A 163 -13.21 9.20 10.44
C HIS A 163 -12.54 10.48 10.94
N ASP A 164 -12.85 11.64 10.33
CA ASP A 164 -12.31 12.95 10.71
C ASP A 164 -10.77 13.03 10.64
N ILE A 165 -10.17 12.26 9.72
CA ILE A 165 -8.73 12.26 9.46
C ILE A 165 -8.45 13.13 8.23
N HIS A 166 -7.63 14.16 8.37
CA HIS A 166 -7.18 14.96 7.24
C HIS A 166 -6.23 14.16 6.34
N VAL A 167 -6.34 14.36 5.03
CA VAL A 167 -5.60 13.58 4.04
C VAL A 167 -4.60 14.46 3.30
N VAL A 168 -3.36 13.98 3.24
CA VAL A 168 -2.32 14.48 2.36
C VAL A 168 -2.01 13.41 1.33
N LEU A 169 -2.26 13.69 0.05
CA LEU A 169 -1.87 12.81 -1.05
C LEU A 169 -0.57 13.30 -1.67
N CYS A 170 0.38 12.38 -1.84
CA CYS A 170 1.68 12.69 -2.42
C CYS A 170 1.76 12.23 -3.87
N SER A 171 2.44 13.00 -4.72
CA SER A 171 2.82 12.53 -6.04
C SER A 171 3.74 11.31 -5.92
N ILE A 172 3.62 10.36 -6.85
CA ILE A 172 4.60 9.29 -7.04
C ILE A 172 5.93 9.94 -7.41
N MET A 173 6.99 9.52 -6.75
CA MET A 173 8.34 10.01 -7.01
C MET A 173 8.83 9.55 -8.39
N PRO A 174 9.71 10.32 -9.07
CA PRO A 174 10.33 9.88 -10.32
C PRO A 174 11.22 8.66 -10.09
N VAL A 175 11.57 7.96 -11.16
CA VAL A 175 12.58 6.88 -11.20
C VAL A 175 13.67 7.23 -12.18
N HIS A 176 14.86 6.60 -12.08
CA HIS A 176 15.94 6.80 -13.04
C HIS A 176 16.54 5.47 -13.54
N ASN A 177 17.32 5.53 -14.63
CA ASN A 177 18.03 4.39 -15.23
C ASN A 177 19.55 4.61 -15.33
N TYR A 178 20.10 5.50 -14.52
CA TYR A 178 21.50 5.92 -14.59
C TYR A 178 22.52 4.88 -14.12
N THR A 179 22.04 3.80 -13.48
CA THR A 179 22.87 2.67 -13.02
C THR A 179 22.33 1.38 -13.59
N GLU A 180 23.16 0.33 -13.68
CA GLU A 180 22.69 -0.99 -14.15
C GLU A 180 21.58 -1.51 -13.25
N LYS A 181 21.68 -1.35 -11.94
CA LYS A 181 20.71 -1.77 -10.94
C LYS A 181 19.34 -1.08 -11.10
N ALA A 182 19.35 0.14 -11.62
CA ALA A 182 18.15 0.96 -11.79
C ALA A 182 17.33 0.63 -13.04
N LYS A 183 17.95 -0.01 -14.04
CA LYS A 183 17.33 -0.21 -15.36
C LYS A 183 16.01 -0.98 -15.29
N ASP A 184 15.96 -2.05 -14.51
CA ASP A 184 14.76 -2.87 -14.37
C ASP A 184 13.64 -2.11 -13.66
N PHE A 185 13.95 -1.39 -12.58
CA PHE A 185 12.96 -0.56 -11.89
C PHE A 185 12.37 0.53 -12.77
N PHE A 186 13.24 1.18 -13.55
CA PHE A 186 12.81 2.20 -14.51
C PHE A 186 11.92 1.61 -15.62
N ALA A 187 12.31 0.48 -16.21
CA ALA A 187 11.57 -0.15 -17.29
C ALA A 187 10.18 -0.65 -16.86
N GLN A 188 10.05 -1.08 -15.59
CA GLN A 188 8.78 -1.48 -15.00
C GLN A 188 7.83 -0.31 -14.71
N ARG A 189 8.32 0.92 -14.72
CA ARG A 189 7.60 2.15 -14.33
C ARG A 189 7.61 3.18 -15.45
N PRO A 190 6.83 2.97 -16.52
CA PRO A 190 6.75 3.92 -17.62
C PRO A 190 6.45 5.33 -17.11
N GLN A 191 7.29 6.30 -17.47
CA GLN A 191 7.17 7.69 -17.02
C GLN A 191 5.80 8.29 -17.34
N SER A 192 5.24 7.96 -18.51
CA SER A 192 3.90 8.41 -18.91
C SER A 192 2.82 7.98 -17.91
N ARG A 193 2.93 6.78 -17.33
CA ARG A 193 1.99 6.30 -16.30
C ARG A 193 2.14 7.05 -14.99
N ILE A 194 3.40 7.32 -14.58
CA ILE A 194 3.67 8.11 -13.37
C ILE A 194 3.10 9.51 -13.52
N LEU A 195 3.35 10.17 -14.65
CA LEU A 195 2.86 11.54 -14.90
C LEU A 195 1.33 11.61 -14.92
N ALA A 196 0.68 10.69 -15.64
CA ALA A 196 -0.79 10.64 -15.70
C ALA A 196 -1.41 10.44 -14.30
N LEU A 197 -0.83 9.52 -13.49
CA LEU A 197 -1.34 9.29 -12.13
C LEU A 197 -1.06 10.49 -11.21
N ASN A 198 0.07 11.16 -11.34
CA ASN A 198 0.37 12.37 -10.57
C ASN A 198 -0.56 13.54 -10.92
N GLU A 199 -0.91 13.70 -12.20
CA GLU A 199 -1.93 14.67 -12.62
C GLU A 199 -3.28 14.36 -11.97
N TRP A 200 -3.71 13.10 -12.02
CA TRP A 200 -4.94 12.68 -11.36
C TRP A 200 -4.92 12.95 -9.85
N ILE A 201 -3.82 12.55 -9.15
CA ILE A 201 -3.68 12.79 -7.69
C ILE A 201 -3.83 14.28 -7.36
N LYS A 202 -3.18 15.14 -8.14
CA LYS A 202 -3.25 16.60 -7.98
C LYS A 202 -4.67 17.12 -8.16
N ASP A 203 -5.33 16.70 -9.24
CA ASP A 203 -6.69 17.12 -9.58
C ASP A 203 -7.71 16.60 -8.58
N TYR A 204 -7.60 15.33 -8.19
CA TYR A 204 -8.45 14.72 -7.17
C TYR A 204 -8.31 15.44 -5.82
N SER A 205 -7.09 15.76 -5.42
CA SER A 205 -6.84 16.52 -4.20
C SER A 205 -7.49 17.91 -4.25
N ALA A 206 -7.35 18.63 -5.35
CA ALA A 206 -7.95 19.94 -5.52
C ALA A 206 -9.49 19.88 -5.49
N LYS A 207 -10.10 18.92 -6.21
CA LYS A 207 -11.57 18.75 -6.28
C LYS A 207 -12.18 18.36 -4.93
N ASN A 208 -11.43 17.67 -4.08
CA ASN A 208 -11.92 17.15 -2.81
C ASN A 208 -11.42 17.95 -1.59
N ASN A 209 -10.76 19.09 -1.79
CA ASN A 209 -10.17 19.92 -0.73
C ASN A 209 -9.17 19.14 0.13
N LEU A 210 -8.37 18.26 -0.49
CA LEU A 210 -7.27 17.55 0.15
C LEU A 210 -5.97 18.32 -0.07
N VAL A 211 -4.98 18.04 0.76
CA VAL A 211 -3.63 18.57 0.56
C VAL A 211 -2.87 17.69 -0.42
N TYR A 212 -2.26 18.31 -1.43
CA TYR A 212 -1.35 17.65 -2.37
C TYR A 212 0.09 18.04 -2.05
N VAL A 213 0.99 17.04 -2.01
CA VAL A 213 2.44 17.22 -1.86
C VAL A 213 3.15 16.75 -3.13
N ASP A 214 3.86 17.66 -3.78
CA ASP A 214 4.59 17.39 -5.03
C ASP A 214 6.04 16.98 -4.77
N TYR A 215 6.27 15.71 -4.50
CA TYR A 215 7.62 15.14 -4.45
C TYR A 215 8.26 15.02 -5.82
N PHE A 216 7.44 14.74 -6.87
CA PHE A 216 7.95 14.52 -8.22
C PHE A 216 8.76 15.69 -8.70
N SER A 217 8.17 16.89 -8.68
CA SER A 217 8.81 18.11 -9.19
C SER A 217 10.08 18.49 -8.42
N ALA A 218 10.17 18.15 -7.13
CA ALA A 218 11.35 18.45 -6.33
C ALA A 218 12.54 17.51 -6.62
N LEU A 219 12.24 16.28 -7.03
CA LEU A 219 13.25 15.21 -7.18
C LEU A 219 13.65 14.96 -8.65
N VAL A 220 12.88 15.48 -9.62
CA VAL A 220 13.08 15.23 -11.05
C VAL A 220 14.20 16.08 -11.62
N ASP A 221 14.93 15.53 -12.57
CA ASP A 221 15.93 16.24 -13.40
C ASP A 221 15.31 16.78 -14.71
N ASP A 222 16.14 17.37 -15.56
CA ASP A 222 15.77 17.95 -16.86
C ASP A 222 15.33 16.90 -17.91
N LYS A 223 15.59 15.60 -17.65
CA LYS A 223 15.15 14.47 -18.48
C LYS A 223 13.85 13.81 -17.97
N GLY A 224 13.28 14.37 -16.91
CA GLY A 224 12.08 13.82 -16.28
C GLY A 224 12.33 12.59 -15.40
N MET A 225 13.59 12.30 -15.07
CA MET A 225 13.99 11.17 -14.24
C MET A 225 14.41 11.66 -12.85
N MET A 226 14.40 10.76 -11.85
CA MET A 226 14.96 11.13 -10.54
C MET A 226 16.43 11.52 -10.70
N LYS A 227 16.85 12.63 -10.07
CA LYS A 227 18.24 13.04 -10.03
C LYS A 227 19.11 11.90 -9.51
N LYS A 228 20.20 11.59 -10.23
CA LYS A 228 21.03 10.41 -9.98
C LYS A 228 21.53 10.31 -8.53
N GLU A 229 21.88 11.44 -7.94
CA GLU A 229 22.43 11.54 -6.58
C GLU A 229 21.38 11.34 -5.47
N LEU A 230 20.10 11.26 -5.82
CA LEU A 230 19.01 11.14 -4.85
C LEU A 230 18.53 9.71 -4.62
N ALA A 231 18.94 8.75 -5.47
CA ALA A 231 18.59 7.35 -5.33
C ALA A 231 19.70 6.45 -5.88
N ASP A 232 20.19 5.52 -5.07
CA ASP A 232 21.32 4.65 -5.47
C ASP A 232 20.86 3.50 -6.40
N ASP A 233 19.62 3.08 -6.28
CA ASP A 233 19.00 2.01 -7.08
C ASP A 233 18.03 2.54 -8.14
N GLY A 234 17.85 3.85 -8.20
CA GLY A 234 16.97 4.51 -9.17
C GLY A 234 15.49 4.59 -8.79
N LEU A 235 15.11 4.05 -7.64
CA LEU A 235 13.73 4.02 -7.15
C LEU A 235 13.60 4.59 -5.74
N HIS A 236 14.43 4.11 -4.80
CA HIS A 236 14.32 4.47 -3.40
C HIS A 236 15.20 5.69 -3.09
N PRO A 237 14.62 6.78 -2.57
CA PRO A 237 15.41 7.92 -2.13
C PRO A 237 16.46 7.51 -1.11
N ASN A 238 17.69 8.00 -1.28
CA ASN A 238 18.70 7.92 -0.25
C ASN A 238 18.57 9.09 0.74
N ALA A 239 19.52 9.25 1.66
CA ALA A 239 19.48 10.32 2.66
C ALA A 239 19.34 11.73 2.04
N ALA A 240 19.95 11.98 0.87
CA ALA A 240 19.83 13.26 0.17
C ALA A 240 18.42 13.45 -0.41
N GLY A 241 17.81 12.38 -0.96
CA GLY A 241 16.43 12.41 -1.47
C GLY A 241 15.42 12.68 -0.35
N TYR A 242 15.52 11.97 0.78
CA TYR A 242 14.64 12.22 1.93
C TYR A 242 14.86 13.62 2.54
N LYS A 243 16.06 14.16 2.52
CA LYS A 243 16.32 15.53 2.97
C LYS A 243 15.55 16.59 2.16
N ILE A 244 15.29 16.31 0.88
CA ILE A 244 14.45 17.16 0.03
C ILE A 244 12.97 16.90 0.29
N ALA A 245 12.57 15.64 0.48
CA ALA A 245 11.17 15.26 0.67
C ALA A 245 10.61 15.70 2.03
N ALA A 246 11.42 15.66 3.10
CA ALA A 246 10.96 15.93 4.46
C ALA A 246 10.30 17.31 4.66
N PRO A 247 10.91 18.43 4.23
CA PRO A 247 10.27 19.75 4.39
C PRO A 247 8.97 19.88 3.59
N LEU A 248 8.83 19.15 2.47
CA LEU A 248 7.59 19.16 1.68
C LEU A 248 6.48 18.39 2.42
N ALA A 249 6.83 17.24 3.02
CA ALA A 249 5.90 16.49 3.86
C ALA A 249 5.42 17.35 5.04
N GLU A 250 6.35 17.98 5.78
CA GLU A 250 6.02 18.82 6.93
C GLU A 250 5.08 19.96 6.53
N ALA A 251 5.40 20.69 5.45
CA ALA A 251 4.55 21.78 4.97
C ALA A 251 3.15 21.29 4.56
N GLY A 252 3.04 20.08 3.97
CA GLY A 252 1.76 19.46 3.64
C GLY A 252 0.97 19.10 4.90
N ILE A 253 1.62 18.52 5.91
CA ILE A 253 1.01 18.17 7.19
C ILE A 253 0.52 19.44 7.92
N GLU A 254 1.35 20.47 8.01
CA GLU A 254 0.97 21.74 8.63
C GLU A 254 -0.22 22.42 7.94
N LYS A 255 -0.30 22.30 6.61
CA LYS A 255 -1.46 22.77 5.83
C LYS A 255 -2.72 21.97 6.15
N ALA A 256 -2.60 20.65 6.33
CA ALA A 256 -3.73 19.77 6.64
C ALA A 256 -4.25 19.95 8.07
N LEU A 257 -3.43 20.45 8.99
CA LEU A 257 -3.80 20.72 10.40
C LEU A 257 -4.49 22.09 10.62
N LYS A 258 -4.52 22.96 9.62
CA LYS A 258 -5.21 24.29 9.66
C LYS A 258 -6.67 24.18 9.29
#